data_097ce4604322e31e8eef412f6c1c04d5
#
_entry.id   097ce4604322e31e8eef412f6c1c04d5
#
_cell.length_a   1.000
_cell.length_b   1.000
_cell.length_c   1.000
_cell.angle_alpha   90.00
_cell.angle_beta   90.00
_cell.angle_gamma   90.00
#
_symmetry.space_group_name_H-M   'P 1'
#
loop_
_entity.id
_entity.type
_entity.pdbx_description
1 polymer ?
#
loop_
_entity_poly.entity_id
_entity_poly.type
_entity_poly.pdbx_seq_one_letter_code
_entity_poly.pdbx_strand_id
1 'polypeptide(L)'
;MKYLRIFISSFLAGCCIVFGATCYLICASQGTFGLKLAGSFMFGIGLFTIIHFKLWLYTGKVGYAFDNKASYILELLTCLAGNLIGVFALSSLLKATYIINDSVILLCQSLVSKKQSESWIEVLILGVMCGVMIYLAVEGHKKVEYPLGKVLFAFMPISLFILCGFEHVVANACYYTYAGVFNGKVILWFLLMAIGDGIGSIAFDGIIKLIKYPENEEAK
;
A
#
# COMPACT_ATOMS: atom_id res chain seq x y z
N MET A 1 -25.05 5.98 5.57
CA MET A 1 -24.64 6.36 4.20
C MET A 1 -23.14 6.67 4.09
N LYS A 2 -22.53 7.47 5.00
CA LYS A 2 -21.09 7.84 4.94
C LYS A 2 -20.16 6.61 4.97
N TYR A 3 -20.24 5.78 5.99
CA TYR A 3 -19.37 4.60 6.15
C TYR A 3 -19.56 3.57 5.03
N LEU A 4 -20.79 3.39 4.51
CA LEU A 4 -21.01 2.52 3.36
C LEU A 4 -20.28 3.02 2.11
N ARG A 5 -20.31 4.33 1.85
CA ARG A 5 -19.56 4.94 0.72
C ARG A 5 -18.05 4.76 0.90
N ILE A 6 -17.52 4.98 2.12
CA ILE A 6 -16.12 4.73 2.44
C ILE A 6 -15.78 3.26 2.18
N PHE A 7 -16.58 2.34 2.70
CA PHE A 7 -16.36 0.90 2.54
C PHE A 7 -16.33 0.48 1.06
N ILE A 8 -17.32 0.88 0.25
CA ILE A 8 -17.37 0.55 -1.18
C ILE A 8 -16.17 1.14 -1.92
N SER A 9 -15.83 2.40 -1.66
CA SER A 9 -14.65 3.06 -2.24
C SER A 9 -13.36 2.33 -1.86
N SER A 10 -13.26 1.88 -0.61
CA SER A 10 -12.10 1.15 -0.11
C SER A 10 -12.02 -0.26 -0.67
N PHE A 11 -13.15 -0.94 -0.84
CA PHE A 11 -13.20 -2.24 -1.51
C PHE A 11 -12.64 -2.14 -2.94
N LEU A 12 -13.06 -1.13 -3.71
CA LEU A 12 -12.53 -0.89 -5.05
C LEU A 12 -11.04 -0.55 -5.03
N ALA A 13 -10.58 0.23 -4.04
CA ALA A 13 -9.15 0.51 -3.89
C ALA A 13 -8.35 -0.76 -3.61
N GLY A 14 -8.84 -1.65 -2.76
CA GLY A 14 -8.25 -2.98 -2.56
C GLY A 14 -8.13 -3.77 -3.86
N CYS A 15 -9.18 -3.78 -4.68
CA CYS A 15 -9.14 -4.40 -6.01
C CYS A 15 -8.07 -3.78 -6.92
N CYS A 16 -7.92 -2.45 -6.91
CA CYS A 16 -6.87 -1.77 -7.69
C CYS A 16 -5.46 -2.19 -7.25
N ILE A 17 -5.23 -2.38 -5.94
CA ILE A 17 -3.94 -2.89 -5.44
C ILE A 17 -3.70 -4.32 -5.95
N VAL A 18 -4.72 -5.18 -6.02
CA VAL A 18 -4.57 -6.55 -6.55
C VAL A 18 -4.11 -6.54 -8.01
N PHE A 19 -4.63 -5.65 -8.87
CA PHE A 19 -4.17 -5.56 -10.26
C PHE A 19 -2.67 -5.24 -10.34
N GLY A 20 -2.20 -4.26 -9.56
CA GLY A 20 -0.79 -3.91 -9.51
C GLY A 20 0.08 -5.04 -8.92
N ALA A 21 -0.37 -5.64 -7.81
CA ALA A 21 0.33 -6.74 -7.15
C ALA A 21 0.43 -7.98 -8.06
N THR A 22 -0.65 -8.34 -8.75
CA THR A 22 -0.68 -9.48 -9.67
C THR A 22 0.29 -9.26 -10.83
N CYS A 23 0.29 -8.06 -11.44
CA CYS A 23 1.23 -7.74 -12.51
C CYS A 23 2.69 -7.86 -12.04
N TYR A 24 3.02 -7.31 -10.86
CA TYR A 24 4.34 -7.47 -10.27
C TYR A 24 4.73 -8.93 -10.07
N LEU A 25 3.83 -9.73 -9.47
CA LEU A 25 4.11 -11.13 -9.15
C LEU A 25 4.33 -11.97 -10.42
N ILE A 26 3.55 -11.75 -11.48
CA ILE A 26 3.74 -12.41 -12.78
C ILE A 26 5.13 -12.07 -13.35
N CYS A 27 5.51 -10.80 -13.35
CA CYS A 27 6.83 -10.38 -13.83
C CYS A 27 7.97 -10.95 -12.95
N ALA A 28 7.83 -10.87 -11.63
CA ALA A 28 8.86 -11.29 -10.68
C ALA A 28 9.04 -12.82 -10.66
N SER A 29 7.98 -13.60 -10.92
CA SER A 29 8.04 -15.07 -11.00
C SER A 29 8.89 -15.60 -12.14
N GLN A 30 9.25 -14.75 -13.12
CA GLN A 30 10.15 -15.10 -14.21
C GLN A 30 11.64 -15.12 -13.79
N GLY A 31 11.97 -14.71 -12.57
CA GLY A 31 13.31 -14.86 -11.96
C GLY A 31 14.37 -13.87 -12.43
N THR A 32 14.08 -12.93 -13.33
CA THR A 32 15.06 -11.94 -13.79
C THR A 32 14.90 -10.61 -13.08
N PHE A 33 16.01 -9.92 -12.76
CA PHE A 33 15.98 -8.61 -12.11
C PHE A 33 15.25 -7.57 -12.96
N GLY A 34 15.47 -7.58 -14.28
CA GLY A 34 14.81 -6.64 -15.20
C GLY A 34 13.29 -6.76 -15.19
N LEU A 35 12.74 -7.97 -15.21
CA LEU A 35 11.29 -8.19 -15.12
C LEU A 35 10.75 -7.86 -13.71
N LYS A 36 11.51 -8.15 -12.66
CA LYS A 36 11.15 -7.72 -11.30
C LYS A 36 11.07 -6.20 -11.19
N LEU A 37 12.03 -5.48 -11.78
CA LEU A 37 12.05 -4.01 -11.84
C LEU A 37 10.85 -3.48 -12.64
N ALA A 38 10.62 -3.99 -13.84
CA ALA A 38 9.48 -3.60 -14.67
C ALA A 38 8.14 -3.86 -13.95
N GLY A 39 7.98 -5.03 -13.35
CA GLY A 39 6.79 -5.37 -12.57
C GLY A 39 6.58 -4.46 -11.36
N SER A 40 7.67 -4.10 -10.64
CA SER A 40 7.58 -3.18 -9.51
C SER A 40 7.12 -1.78 -9.94
N PHE A 41 7.55 -1.31 -11.10
CA PHE A 41 7.07 -0.07 -11.68
C PHE A 41 5.59 -0.19 -12.08
N MET A 42 5.21 -1.27 -12.76
CA MET A 42 3.82 -1.53 -13.15
C MET A 42 2.86 -1.67 -11.96
N PHE A 43 3.36 -2.05 -10.78
CA PHE A 43 2.54 -2.04 -9.55
C PHE A 43 1.93 -0.66 -9.28
N GLY A 44 2.63 0.42 -9.64
CA GLY A 44 2.17 1.79 -9.46
C GLY A 44 0.83 2.10 -10.12
N ILE A 45 0.38 1.30 -11.12
CA ILE A 45 -0.93 1.49 -11.76
C ILE A 45 -2.09 1.41 -10.76
N GLY A 46 -1.95 0.55 -9.73
CA GLY A 46 -2.94 0.42 -8.68
C GLY A 46 -3.13 1.72 -7.91
N LEU A 47 -2.03 2.32 -7.41
CA LEU A 47 -2.10 3.59 -6.70
C LEU A 47 -2.49 4.75 -7.63
N PHE A 48 -1.97 4.78 -8.84
CA PHE A 48 -2.33 5.79 -9.85
C PHE A 48 -3.85 5.82 -10.09
N THR A 49 -4.47 4.66 -10.27
CA THR A 49 -5.92 4.52 -10.40
C THR A 49 -6.65 5.02 -9.15
N ILE A 50 -6.20 4.62 -7.96
CA ILE A 50 -6.78 5.03 -6.67
C ILE A 50 -6.78 6.54 -6.53
N ILE A 51 -5.68 7.21 -6.87
CA ILE A 51 -5.56 8.68 -6.78
C ILE A 51 -6.53 9.37 -7.75
N HIS A 52 -6.57 8.92 -9.02
CA HIS A 52 -7.39 9.55 -10.05
C HIS A 52 -8.89 9.37 -9.83
N PHE A 53 -9.32 8.19 -9.37
CA PHE A 53 -10.70 7.93 -9.00
C PHE A 53 -11.06 8.37 -7.58
N LYS A 54 -10.09 8.97 -6.83
CA LYS A 54 -10.27 9.44 -5.45
C LYS A 54 -10.78 8.35 -4.50
N LEU A 55 -10.35 7.10 -4.73
CA LEU A 55 -10.72 5.96 -3.90
C LEU A 55 -10.04 6.03 -2.53
N TRP A 56 -10.62 5.34 -1.55
CA TRP A 56 -10.11 5.29 -0.18
C TRP A 56 -9.13 4.14 -0.02
N LEU A 57 -7.84 4.46 0.08
CA LEU A 57 -6.78 3.54 0.47
C LEU A 57 -6.28 3.92 1.86
N TYR A 58 -6.25 2.98 2.79
CA TYR A 58 -5.86 3.20 4.18
C TYR A 58 -4.49 3.88 4.29
N THR A 59 -3.47 3.30 3.65
CA THR A 59 -2.09 3.81 3.68
C THR A 59 -1.95 5.19 3.05
N GLY A 60 -2.81 5.54 2.09
CA GLY A 60 -2.86 6.88 1.50
C GLY A 60 -3.71 7.88 2.29
N LYS A 61 -4.43 7.45 3.33
CA LYS A 61 -5.32 8.29 4.16
C LYS A 61 -4.82 8.44 5.60
N VAL A 62 -4.10 7.45 6.13
CA VAL A 62 -3.70 7.42 7.54
C VAL A 62 -2.78 8.58 7.93
N GLY A 63 -1.96 9.08 7.01
CA GLY A 63 -1.09 10.23 7.24
C GLY A 63 -1.82 11.49 7.70
N TYR A 64 -3.10 11.63 7.36
CA TYR A 64 -3.92 12.79 7.74
C TYR A 64 -4.72 12.58 9.04
N ALA A 65 -4.36 11.58 9.86
CA ALA A 65 -5.11 11.25 11.06
C ALA A 65 -5.19 12.44 12.04
N PHE A 66 -4.10 13.18 12.20
CA PHE A 66 -4.06 14.34 13.11
C PHE A 66 -4.62 15.64 12.50
N ASP A 67 -4.87 15.67 11.19
CA ASP A 67 -5.54 16.80 10.53
C ASP A 67 -7.06 16.73 10.63
N ASN A 68 -7.57 15.62 11.14
CA ASN A 68 -8.99 15.33 11.19
C ASN A 68 -9.48 15.13 12.63
N LYS A 69 -10.81 15.17 12.80
CA LYS A 69 -11.45 14.89 14.09
C LYS A 69 -11.24 13.43 14.50
N ALA A 70 -11.34 13.13 15.79
CA ALA A 70 -11.20 11.76 16.33
C ALA A 70 -12.12 10.73 15.63
N SER A 71 -13.30 11.15 15.13
CA SER A 71 -14.18 10.27 14.34
C SER A 71 -13.55 9.74 13.04
N TYR A 72 -12.48 10.36 12.56
CA TYR A 72 -11.75 9.91 11.38
C TYR A 72 -11.06 8.55 11.58
N ILE A 73 -10.73 8.20 12.82
CA ILE A 73 -10.19 6.87 13.16
C ILE A 73 -11.18 5.76 12.74
N LEU A 74 -12.47 5.95 12.97
CA LEU A 74 -13.48 4.97 12.55
C LEU A 74 -13.60 4.89 11.01
N GLU A 75 -13.38 6.01 10.32
CA GLU A 75 -13.32 6.04 8.85
C GLU A 75 -12.10 5.28 8.34
N LEU A 76 -10.94 5.43 8.98
CA LEU A 76 -9.71 4.70 8.66
C LEU A 76 -9.86 3.19 8.90
N LEU A 77 -10.49 2.78 10.00
CA LEU A 77 -10.78 1.37 10.28
C LEU A 77 -11.75 0.78 9.24
N THR A 78 -12.80 1.53 8.89
CA THR A 78 -13.74 1.14 7.82
C THR A 78 -13.00 1.02 6.48
N CYS A 79 -12.07 1.95 6.21
CA CYS A 79 -11.24 1.95 5.02
C CYS A 79 -10.33 0.72 4.97
N LEU A 80 -9.61 0.42 6.03
CA LEU A 80 -8.73 -0.75 6.11
C LEU A 80 -9.52 -2.05 5.90
N ALA A 81 -10.66 -2.19 6.57
CA ALA A 81 -11.54 -3.35 6.40
C ALA A 81 -12.01 -3.50 4.93
N GLY A 82 -12.46 -2.41 4.31
CA GLY A 82 -12.85 -2.41 2.90
C GLY A 82 -11.71 -2.78 1.95
N ASN A 83 -10.49 -2.21 2.18
CA ASN A 83 -9.32 -2.57 1.38
C ASN A 83 -8.99 -4.05 1.49
N LEU A 84 -8.91 -4.60 2.71
CA LEU A 84 -8.58 -6.02 2.92
C LEU A 84 -9.62 -6.94 2.29
N ILE A 85 -10.92 -6.66 2.48
CA ILE A 85 -11.99 -7.45 1.89
C ILE A 85 -11.92 -7.39 0.36
N GLY A 86 -11.68 -6.21 -0.23
CA GLY A 86 -11.50 -6.05 -1.68
C GLY A 86 -10.31 -6.85 -2.21
N VAL A 87 -9.18 -6.83 -1.49
CA VAL A 87 -8.01 -7.63 -1.84
C VAL A 87 -8.34 -9.12 -1.76
N PHE A 88 -8.87 -9.61 -0.64
CA PHE A 88 -9.19 -11.02 -0.49
C PHE A 88 -10.18 -11.52 -1.54
N ALA A 89 -11.24 -10.74 -1.84
CA ALA A 89 -12.25 -11.09 -2.82
C ALA A 89 -11.63 -11.23 -4.22
N LEU A 90 -10.93 -10.20 -4.72
CA LEU A 90 -10.37 -10.23 -6.06
C LEU A 90 -9.18 -11.19 -6.19
N SER A 91 -8.30 -11.26 -5.19
CA SER A 91 -7.18 -12.21 -5.21
C SER A 91 -7.68 -13.66 -5.22
N SER A 92 -8.71 -13.98 -4.42
CA SER A 92 -9.30 -15.32 -4.42
C SER A 92 -9.93 -15.66 -5.77
N LEU A 93 -10.61 -14.70 -6.39
CA LEU A 93 -11.19 -14.87 -7.72
C LEU A 93 -10.11 -15.11 -8.78
N LEU A 94 -9.04 -14.31 -8.79
CA LEU A 94 -7.93 -14.48 -9.74
C LEU A 94 -7.15 -15.78 -9.50
N LYS A 95 -7.00 -16.22 -8.24
CA LYS A 95 -6.36 -17.49 -7.90
C LYS A 95 -7.09 -18.70 -8.48
N ALA A 96 -8.39 -18.59 -8.74
CA ALA A 96 -9.17 -19.64 -9.39
C ALA A 96 -8.99 -19.67 -10.92
N THR A 97 -8.16 -18.79 -11.49
CA THR A 97 -7.89 -18.71 -12.94
C THR A 97 -6.47 -19.15 -13.27
N TYR A 98 -6.19 -19.42 -14.55
CA TYR A 98 -4.86 -19.79 -15.03
C TYR A 98 -3.82 -18.67 -14.89
N ILE A 99 -4.23 -17.43 -14.61
CA ILE A 99 -3.34 -16.27 -14.44
C ILE A 99 -2.40 -16.48 -13.25
N ILE A 100 -2.90 -17.04 -12.16
CA ILE A 100 -2.12 -17.36 -10.96
C ILE A 100 -1.65 -18.82 -11.06
N ASN A 101 -0.58 -19.01 -11.81
CA ASN A 101 0.05 -20.31 -12.02
C ASN A 101 0.99 -20.71 -10.87
N ASP A 102 1.52 -21.92 -10.91
CA ASP A 102 2.40 -22.47 -9.87
C ASP A 102 3.64 -21.61 -9.61
N SER A 103 4.23 -20.98 -10.64
CA SER A 103 5.39 -20.10 -10.46
C SER A 103 5.06 -18.86 -9.62
N VAL A 104 3.88 -18.29 -9.83
CA VAL A 104 3.38 -17.15 -9.02
C VAL A 104 3.09 -17.60 -7.59
N ILE A 105 2.47 -18.76 -7.40
CA ILE A 105 2.17 -19.33 -6.08
C ILE A 105 3.46 -19.60 -5.29
N LEU A 106 4.43 -20.24 -5.91
CA LEU A 106 5.74 -20.55 -5.30
C LEU A 106 6.48 -19.27 -4.90
N LEU A 107 6.46 -18.23 -5.75
CA LEU A 107 7.01 -16.92 -5.41
C LEU A 107 6.30 -16.32 -4.19
N CYS A 108 4.98 -16.34 -4.16
CA CYS A 108 4.20 -15.83 -3.03
C CYS A 108 4.51 -16.59 -1.73
N GLN A 109 4.61 -17.91 -1.79
CA GLN A 109 5.00 -18.75 -0.64
C GLN A 109 6.39 -18.37 -0.12
N SER A 110 7.37 -18.18 -1.02
CA SER A 110 8.71 -17.72 -0.66
C SER A 110 8.70 -16.34 0.00
N LEU A 111 7.99 -15.36 -0.59
CA LEU A 111 7.86 -14.01 -0.03
C LEU A 111 7.19 -14.05 1.34
N VAL A 112 6.09 -14.78 1.49
CA VAL A 112 5.35 -14.89 2.75
C VAL A 112 6.17 -15.63 3.81
N SER A 113 6.92 -16.68 3.44
CA SER A 113 7.82 -17.37 4.37
C SER A 113 8.87 -16.41 4.93
N LYS A 114 9.51 -15.59 4.07
CA LYS A 114 10.45 -14.56 4.51
C LYS A 114 9.78 -13.58 5.48
N LYS A 115 8.63 -13.02 5.13
CA LYS A 115 7.87 -12.08 5.96
C LYS A 115 7.44 -12.69 7.30
N GLN A 116 7.09 -13.98 7.31
CA GLN A 116 6.78 -14.71 8.54
C GLN A 116 8.00 -14.97 9.41
N SER A 117 9.23 -14.96 8.88
CA SER A 117 10.47 -15.11 9.67
C SER A 117 10.96 -13.81 10.29
N GLU A 118 10.43 -12.66 9.85
CA GLU A 118 10.79 -11.35 10.41
C GLU A 118 10.39 -11.24 11.89
N SER A 119 11.15 -10.48 12.65
CA SER A 119 10.78 -10.07 14.01
C SER A 119 9.69 -9.00 13.95
N TRP A 120 8.93 -8.83 15.06
CA TRP A 120 7.91 -7.79 15.15
C TRP A 120 8.49 -6.36 14.95
N ILE A 121 9.75 -6.14 15.34
CA ILE A 121 10.46 -4.85 15.14
C ILE A 121 10.73 -4.63 13.65
N GLU A 122 11.21 -5.65 12.94
CA GLU A 122 11.46 -5.55 11.49
C GLU A 122 10.16 -5.24 10.74
N VAL A 123 9.07 -5.95 11.02
CA VAL A 123 7.76 -5.69 10.41
C VAL A 123 7.31 -4.25 10.65
N LEU A 124 7.48 -3.74 11.88
CA LEU A 124 7.11 -2.38 12.22
C LEU A 124 7.98 -1.35 11.47
N ILE A 125 9.30 -1.52 11.46
CA ILE A 125 10.23 -0.60 10.76
C ILE A 125 9.96 -0.61 9.25
N LEU A 126 9.80 -1.79 8.64
CA LEU A 126 9.51 -1.90 7.22
C LEU A 126 8.14 -1.32 6.86
N GLY A 127 7.16 -1.42 7.76
CA GLY A 127 5.88 -0.71 7.65
C GLY A 127 6.05 0.81 7.71
N VAL A 128 6.85 1.33 8.64
CA VAL A 128 7.17 2.78 8.72
C VAL A 128 7.79 3.26 7.41
N MET A 129 8.76 2.55 6.87
CA MET A 129 9.38 2.91 5.58
C MET A 129 8.35 2.89 4.44
N CYS A 130 7.46 1.93 4.42
CA CYS A 130 6.37 1.86 3.44
C CYS A 130 5.42 3.06 3.58
N GLY A 131 5.00 3.39 4.80
CA GLY A 131 4.14 4.54 5.06
C GLY A 131 4.72 5.85 4.53
N VAL A 132 6.05 6.06 4.70
CA VAL A 132 6.77 7.21 4.11
C VAL A 132 6.67 7.17 2.58
N MET A 133 6.89 6.02 1.94
CA MET A 133 6.83 5.92 0.47
C MET A 133 5.42 6.20 -0.07
N ILE A 134 4.38 5.69 0.58
CA ILE A 134 3.00 5.97 0.16
C ILE A 134 2.64 7.45 0.37
N TYR A 135 3.09 8.06 1.48
CA TYR A 135 2.89 9.50 1.69
C TYR A 135 3.56 10.31 0.59
N LEU A 136 4.83 10.01 0.26
CA LEU A 136 5.54 10.66 -0.84
C LEU A 136 4.83 10.51 -2.18
N ALA A 137 4.32 9.31 -2.48
CA ALA A 137 3.57 9.06 -3.71
C ALA A 137 2.30 9.92 -3.78
N VAL A 138 1.50 9.95 -2.72
CA VAL A 138 0.21 10.65 -2.69
C VAL A 138 0.40 12.17 -2.64
N GLU A 139 1.24 12.68 -1.74
CA GLU A 139 1.47 14.12 -1.59
C GLU A 139 2.30 14.70 -2.73
N GLY A 140 3.33 13.99 -3.20
CA GLY A 140 4.11 14.41 -4.35
C GLY A 140 3.24 14.53 -5.61
N HIS A 141 2.34 13.56 -5.84
CA HIS A 141 1.37 13.62 -6.93
C HIS A 141 0.46 14.86 -6.83
N LYS A 142 0.01 15.23 -5.63
CA LYS A 142 -0.84 16.40 -5.43
C LYS A 142 -0.09 17.71 -5.64
N LYS A 143 1.16 17.82 -5.19
CA LYS A 143 1.95 19.06 -5.15
C LYS A 143 2.62 19.40 -6.47
N VAL A 144 2.92 18.40 -7.29
CA VAL A 144 3.55 18.63 -8.60
C VAL A 144 2.50 19.08 -9.60
N GLU A 145 2.80 20.15 -10.35
CA GLU A 145 1.86 20.73 -11.31
C GLU A 145 1.92 20.06 -12.68
N TYR A 146 3.12 19.70 -13.15
CA TYR A 146 3.29 19.14 -14.49
C TYR A 146 2.94 17.64 -14.56
N PRO A 147 2.30 17.17 -15.66
CA PRO A 147 1.74 15.82 -15.76
C PRO A 147 2.75 14.69 -15.54
N LEU A 148 3.95 14.79 -16.11
CA LEU A 148 4.98 13.77 -15.97
C LEU A 148 5.41 13.58 -14.52
N GLY A 149 5.56 14.67 -13.77
CA GLY A 149 5.89 14.60 -12.34
C GLY A 149 4.80 13.90 -11.53
N LYS A 150 3.53 14.12 -11.84
CA LYS A 150 2.40 13.40 -11.22
C LYS A 150 2.52 11.89 -11.44
N VAL A 151 2.83 11.47 -12.67
CA VAL A 151 3.04 10.06 -12.99
C VAL A 151 4.24 9.51 -12.21
N LEU A 152 5.38 10.21 -12.25
CA LEU A 152 6.59 9.76 -11.56
C LEU A 152 6.37 9.59 -10.05
N PHE A 153 5.71 10.54 -9.38
CA PHE A 153 5.40 10.41 -7.97
C PHE A 153 4.41 9.28 -7.65
N ALA A 154 3.51 8.94 -8.57
CA ALA A 154 2.61 7.82 -8.39
C ALA A 154 3.30 6.45 -8.57
N PHE A 155 4.39 6.37 -9.34
CA PHE A 155 5.03 5.10 -9.70
C PHE A 155 6.37 4.86 -8.98
N MET A 156 7.27 5.86 -8.90
CA MET A 156 8.63 5.64 -8.38
C MET A 156 8.69 5.24 -6.90
N PRO A 157 8.00 5.91 -5.95
CA PRO A 157 8.00 5.47 -4.56
C PRO A 157 7.39 4.07 -4.38
N ILE A 158 6.42 3.71 -5.22
CA ILE A 158 5.81 2.38 -5.22
C ILE A 158 6.83 1.33 -5.70
N SER A 159 7.51 1.59 -6.81
CA SER A 159 8.57 0.72 -7.29
C SER A 159 9.66 0.51 -6.24
N LEU A 160 10.05 1.59 -5.55
CA LEU A 160 11.07 1.55 -4.50
C LEU A 160 10.64 0.64 -3.34
N PHE A 161 9.43 0.83 -2.77
CA PHE A 161 9.02 0.03 -1.62
C PHE A 161 8.88 -1.46 -1.98
N ILE A 162 8.42 -1.78 -3.19
CA ILE A 162 8.31 -3.17 -3.69
C ILE A 162 9.70 -3.81 -3.81
N LEU A 163 10.67 -3.09 -4.39
CA LEU A 163 12.03 -3.61 -4.58
C LEU A 163 12.77 -3.78 -3.26
N CYS A 164 12.59 -2.85 -2.31
CA CYS A 164 13.16 -2.92 -0.97
C CYS A 164 12.48 -3.97 -0.08
N GLY A 165 11.28 -4.42 -0.45
CA GLY A 165 10.52 -5.40 0.32
C GLY A 165 9.86 -4.80 1.58
N PHE A 166 9.52 -3.50 1.58
CA PHE A 166 8.83 -2.86 2.68
C PHE A 166 7.44 -3.47 2.91
N GLU A 167 6.94 -3.35 4.14
CA GLU A 167 5.71 -4.01 4.59
C GLU A 167 4.50 -3.10 4.38
N HIS A 168 3.69 -3.39 3.35
CA HIS A 168 2.46 -2.68 3.04
C HIS A 168 1.25 -3.57 3.38
N VAL A 169 0.46 -3.20 4.36
CA VAL A 169 -0.64 -4.04 4.88
C VAL A 169 -1.61 -4.49 3.78
N VAL A 170 -2.01 -3.61 2.85
CA VAL A 170 -2.98 -3.94 1.80
C VAL A 170 -2.35 -4.79 0.68
N ALA A 171 -1.11 -4.49 0.27
CA ALA A 171 -0.42 -5.26 -0.77
C ALA A 171 -0.08 -6.67 -0.30
N ASN A 172 0.40 -6.80 0.94
CA ASN A 172 0.73 -8.10 1.52
C ASN A 172 -0.48 -9.03 1.60
N ALA A 173 -1.68 -8.52 1.83
CA ALA A 173 -2.90 -9.32 1.83
C ALA A 173 -3.08 -10.11 0.51
N CYS A 174 -2.68 -9.53 -0.64
CA CYS A 174 -2.67 -10.23 -1.92
C CYS A 174 -1.66 -11.39 -1.93
N TYR A 175 -0.43 -11.16 -1.45
CA TYR A 175 0.62 -12.19 -1.39
C TYR A 175 0.22 -13.35 -0.48
N TYR A 176 -0.33 -13.04 0.70
CA TYR A 176 -0.82 -14.04 1.65
C TYR A 176 -1.99 -14.85 1.08
N THR A 177 -2.89 -14.22 0.31
CA THR A 177 -4.01 -14.90 -0.34
C THR A 177 -3.51 -15.88 -1.40
N TYR A 178 -2.56 -15.48 -2.25
CA TYR A 178 -2.00 -16.37 -3.27
C TYR A 178 -1.17 -17.50 -2.65
N ALA A 179 -0.40 -17.21 -1.60
CA ALA A 179 0.35 -18.22 -0.86
C ALA A 179 -0.56 -19.22 -0.11
N GLY A 180 -1.80 -18.83 0.20
CA GLY A 180 -2.73 -19.66 0.99
C GLY A 180 -2.36 -19.74 2.47
N VAL A 181 -1.69 -18.74 3.03
CA VAL A 181 -1.22 -18.73 4.42
C VAL A 181 -2.11 -17.84 5.26
N PHE A 182 -2.88 -18.46 6.17
CA PHE A 182 -3.76 -17.78 7.12
C PHE A 182 -3.62 -18.46 8.50
N ASN A 183 -2.99 -17.77 9.45
CA ASN A 183 -2.82 -18.21 10.83
C ASN A 183 -2.87 -17.02 11.79
N GLY A 184 -2.87 -17.27 13.11
CA GLY A 184 -2.93 -16.22 14.11
C GLY A 184 -1.79 -15.19 14.03
N LYS A 185 -0.59 -15.62 13.60
CA LYS A 185 0.55 -14.74 13.39
C LYS A 185 0.29 -13.73 12.27
N VAL A 186 -0.43 -14.10 11.22
CA VAL A 186 -0.80 -13.21 10.10
C VAL A 186 -1.60 -12.01 10.60
N ILE A 187 -2.54 -12.23 11.52
CA ILE A 187 -3.36 -11.14 12.08
C ILE A 187 -2.47 -10.14 12.82
N LEU A 188 -1.56 -10.63 13.66
CA LEU A 188 -0.62 -9.78 14.40
C LEU A 188 0.29 -9.01 13.44
N TRP A 189 0.82 -9.68 12.40
CA TRP A 189 1.68 -9.03 11.39
C TRP A 189 0.92 -7.93 10.64
N PHE A 190 -0.31 -8.16 10.25
CA PHE A 190 -1.12 -7.15 9.58
C PHE A 190 -1.43 -5.94 10.47
N LEU A 191 -1.64 -6.15 11.76
CA LEU A 191 -1.78 -5.05 12.72
C LEU A 191 -0.49 -4.23 12.83
N LEU A 192 0.67 -4.90 12.94
CA LEU A 192 1.97 -4.22 12.99
C LEU A 192 2.28 -3.45 11.71
N MET A 193 1.99 -4.03 10.54
CA MET A 193 2.11 -3.35 9.24
C MET A 193 1.21 -2.10 9.18
N ALA A 194 -0.06 -2.22 9.57
CA ALA A 194 -0.98 -1.09 9.56
C ALA A 194 -0.53 0.03 10.50
N ILE A 195 -0.02 -0.32 11.69
CA ILE A 195 0.54 0.65 12.64
C ILE A 195 1.80 1.30 12.05
N GLY A 196 2.71 0.50 11.49
CA GLY A 196 3.93 1.00 10.84
C GLY A 196 3.63 1.96 9.69
N ASP A 197 2.77 1.55 8.75
CA ASP A 197 2.29 2.38 7.63
C ASP A 197 1.73 3.73 8.17
N GLY A 198 0.98 3.69 9.26
CA GLY A 198 0.43 4.87 9.91
C GLY A 198 1.51 5.78 10.50
N ILE A 199 2.42 5.22 11.30
CA ILE A 199 3.52 5.97 11.93
C ILE A 199 4.37 6.66 10.87
N GLY A 200 4.78 5.94 9.81
CA GLY A 200 5.61 6.49 8.75
C GLY A 200 4.96 7.67 8.03
N SER A 201 3.69 7.51 7.64
CA SER A 201 2.94 8.56 6.94
C SER A 201 2.71 9.79 7.83
N ILE A 202 2.31 9.59 9.09
CA ILE A 202 2.03 10.69 10.06
C ILE A 202 3.31 11.42 10.42
N ALA A 203 4.39 10.71 10.72
CA ALA A 203 5.66 11.32 11.10
C ALA A 203 6.23 12.16 9.96
N PHE A 204 6.18 11.64 8.72
CA PHE A 204 6.70 12.38 7.58
C PHE A 204 5.84 13.64 7.26
N ASP A 205 4.52 13.53 7.34
CA ASP A 205 3.60 14.68 7.21
C ASP A 205 3.89 15.76 8.27
N GLY A 206 4.06 15.34 9.53
CA GLY A 206 4.37 16.24 10.64
C GLY A 206 5.70 16.97 10.44
N ILE A 207 6.75 16.27 10.00
CA ILE A 207 8.06 16.88 9.71
C ILE A 207 7.94 17.90 8.57
N ILE A 208 7.24 17.58 7.49
CA ILE A 208 7.02 18.50 6.37
C ILE A 208 6.28 19.76 6.80
N LYS A 209 5.27 19.62 7.66
CA LYS A 209 4.54 20.78 8.22
C LYS A 209 5.42 21.64 9.11
N LEU A 210 6.26 21.02 9.94
CA LEU A 210 7.20 21.72 10.79
C LEU A 210 8.23 22.55 10.01
N ILE A 211 8.77 22.00 8.92
CA ILE A 211 9.75 22.69 8.07
C ILE A 211 9.11 23.91 7.36
N LYS A 212 7.82 23.84 7.02
CA LYS A 212 7.11 24.92 6.31
C LYS A 212 6.60 26.04 7.22
N TYR A 213 6.62 25.85 8.54
CA TYR A 213 6.08 26.82 9.50
C TYR A 213 6.77 28.21 9.44
N PRO A 214 8.10 28.34 9.26
CA PRO A 214 8.77 29.64 9.21
C PRO A 214 8.44 30.47 7.96
N GLU A 215 8.20 29.85 6.81
CA GLU A 215 7.97 30.56 5.54
C GLU A 215 6.71 31.43 5.55
N ASN A 216 5.74 31.13 6.40
CA ASN A 216 4.48 31.86 6.50
C ASN A 216 4.55 33.07 7.49
N GLU A 217 5.56 33.15 8.35
CA GLU A 217 5.74 34.27 9.27
C GLU A 217 6.63 35.38 8.66
N GLU A 218 7.56 35.04 7.77
CA GLU A 218 8.40 36.03 7.08
C GLU A 218 7.70 36.72 5.88
N ALA A 219 6.55 36.19 5.43
CA ALA A 219 5.79 36.72 4.30
C ALA A 219 4.65 37.69 4.70
N LYS A 220 4.60 38.14 5.96
CA LYS A 220 3.70 39.18 6.49
C LYS A 220 4.48 40.40 6.93
#